data_e5c60d1ef5cbb38c041f009c9218c158
#
_entry.id   e5c60d1ef5cbb38c041f009c9218c158
#
_cell.length_a   1.000
_cell.length_b   1.000
_cell.length_c   1.000
_cell.angle_alpha   90.00
_cell.angle_beta   90.00
_cell.angle_gamma   90.00
#
_symmetry.space_group_name_H-M   'P 1'
#
loop_
_entity.id
_entity.type
_entity.pdbx_description
1 polymer ?
#
loop_
_entity_poly.entity_id
_entity_poly.type
_entity_poly.pdbx_seq_one_letter_code
_entity_poly.pdbx_strand_id
1 'polypeptide(L)'
;MPSVSNIAVGAAMAGAAAQKARHQMNESIARLSTGIRSMYGGDAAGQSIANSLGAKGASFAVAARNAEDGISYLQAAESLLLEMAGLTTRLRELGIQYSNKALLSLTDQAALNAEAEAIGDAIDGIADNIKFNGKQLVGAATSISIGINDAGDTAAVG
;
A
#
# COMPACT_ATOMS: atom_id res chain seq x y z
N MET A 1 51.58 33.10 -52.71
CA MET A 1 50.13 32.82 -52.67
C MET A 1 49.67 32.32 -51.29
N PRO A 2 49.78 33.13 -50.22
CA PRO A 2 49.32 32.72 -48.91
C PRO A 2 47.83 33.09 -48.57
N SER A 3 47.19 33.97 -49.34
CA SER A 3 45.88 34.53 -49.02
C SER A 3 44.69 33.58 -49.21
N VAL A 4 44.79 32.65 -50.15
CA VAL A 4 43.67 31.70 -50.44
C VAL A 4 43.56 30.61 -49.37
N SER A 5 44.66 30.21 -48.77
CA SER A 5 44.69 29.25 -47.66
C SER A 5 44.05 29.79 -46.42
N ASN A 6 44.20 31.04 -46.06
CA ASN A 6 43.57 31.67 -44.88
C ASN A 6 42.07 31.86 -45.03
N ILE A 7 41.57 32.12 -46.26
CA ILE A 7 40.14 32.22 -46.55
C ILE A 7 39.49 30.83 -46.45
N ALA A 8 40.14 29.80 -46.95
CA ALA A 8 39.63 28.43 -46.86
C ALA A 8 39.56 27.94 -45.40
N VAL A 9 40.56 28.24 -44.57
CA VAL A 9 40.62 27.95 -43.18
C VAL A 9 39.51 28.73 -42.41
N GLY A 10 39.35 30.02 -42.74
CA GLY A 10 38.26 30.84 -42.15
C GLY A 10 36.88 30.32 -42.52
N ALA A 11 36.65 29.91 -43.77
CA ALA A 11 35.38 29.30 -44.19
C ALA A 11 35.12 27.95 -43.49
N ALA A 12 36.14 27.12 -43.31
CA ALA A 12 35.99 25.86 -42.57
C ALA A 12 35.69 26.09 -41.08
N MET A 13 36.33 27.06 -40.44
CA MET A 13 36.05 27.44 -39.06
C MET A 13 34.64 28.02 -38.90
N ALA A 14 34.18 28.86 -39.82
CA ALA A 14 32.83 29.41 -39.81
C ALA A 14 31.77 28.29 -40.00
N GLY A 15 32.04 27.32 -40.88
CA GLY A 15 31.20 26.14 -41.09
C GLY A 15 31.09 25.29 -39.82
N ALA A 16 32.20 25.03 -39.16
CA ALA A 16 32.22 24.25 -37.90
C ALA A 16 31.50 25.00 -36.77
N ALA A 17 31.67 26.34 -36.67
CA ALA A 17 30.94 27.16 -35.68
C ALA A 17 29.44 27.18 -35.95
N ALA A 18 29.01 27.26 -37.21
CA ALA A 18 27.60 27.19 -37.60
C ALA A 18 26.96 25.83 -37.27
N GLN A 19 27.68 24.74 -37.50
CA GLN A 19 27.22 23.39 -37.14
C GLN A 19 27.08 23.26 -35.62
N LYS A 20 28.04 23.73 -34.83
CA LYS A 20 27.98 23.74 -33.37
C LYS A 20 26.79 24.56 -32.84
N ALA A 21 26.56 25.73 -33.41
CA ALA A 21 25.43 26.58 -33.06
C ALA A 21 24.09 25.93 -33.38
N ARG A 22 23.95 25.23 -34.51
CA ARG A 22 22.74 24.47 -34.87
C ARG A 22 22.54 23.30 -33.93
N HIS A 23 23.54 22.58 -33.51
CA HIS A 23 23.47 21.51 -32.54
C HIS A 23 22.95 22.03 -31.18
N GLN A 24 23.52 23.13 -30.69
CA GLN A 24 23.09 23.74 -29.41
C GLN A 24 21.66 24.29 -29.48
N MET A 25 21.27 24.83 -30.63
CA MET A 25 19.89 25.32 -30.83
C MET A 25 18.91 24.16 -30.85
N ASN A 26 19.19 23.08 -31.57
CA ASN A 26 18.33 21.89 -31.59
C ASN A 26 18.21 21.24 -30.20
N GLU A 27 19.30 21.18 -29.43
CA GLU A 27 19.28 20.69 -28.05
C GLU A 27 18.43 21.60 -27.13
N SER A 28 18.55 22.91 -27.27
CA SER A 28 17.75 23.87 -26.52
C SER A 28 16.26 23.79 -26.86
N ILE A 29 15.90 23.64 -28.13
CA ILE A 29 14.54 23.45 -28.60
C ILE A 29 13.96 22.13 -28.02
N ALA A 30 14.75 21.04 -28.07
CA ALA A 30 14.31 19.75 -27.51
C ALA A 30 14.07 19.82 -26.00
N ARG A 31 14.95 20.50 -25.26
CA ARG A 31 14.76 20.76 -23.82
C ARG A 31 13.56 21.60 -23.52
N LEU A 32 13.28 22.63 -24.30
CA LEU A 32 12.08 23.47 -24.13
C LEU A 32 10.78 22.70 -24.44
N SER A 33 10.81 21.89 -25.50
CA SER A 33 9.64 21.12 -25.95
C SER A 33 9.27 20.00 -24.98
N THR A 34 10.25 19.34 -24.38
CA THR A 34 10.03 18.21 -23.48
C THR A 34 9.98 18.60 -22.00
N GLY A 35 10.47 19.81 -21.67
CA GLY A 35 10.65 20.23 -20.28
C GLY A 35 11.75 19.49 -19.52
N ILE A 36 12.50 18.60 -20.19
CA ILE A 36 13.54 17.76 -19.59
C ILE A 36 14.90 18.38 -19.86
N ARG A 37 15.56 18.88 -18.82
CA ARG A 37 16.88 19.51 -18.90
C ARG A 37 18.00 18.53 -19.28
N SER A 38 17.91 17.26 -18.91
CA SER A 38 18.96 16.25 -19.00
C SER A 38 18.89 15.40 -20.27
N MET A 39 18.14 15.81 -21.29
CA MET A 39 18.13 15.13 -22.57
C MET A 39 19.55 15.09 -23.19
N TYR A 40 19.90 13.97 -23.77
CA TYR A 40 21.20 13.71 -24.41
C TYR A 40 22.43 13.74 -23.49
N GLY A 41 22.26 13.39 -22.20
CA GLY A 41 23.42 13.21 -21.30
C GLY A 41 24.05 14.50 -20.76
N GLY A 42 23.39 15.65 -20.95
CA GLY A 42 23.87 16.95 -20.48
C GLY A 42 23.95 17.09 -18.96
N ASP A 43 23.15 16.27 -18.21
CA ASP A 43 23.15 16.20 -16.75
C ASP A 43 22.76 14.78 -16.29
N ALA A 44 23.68 13.84 -16.48
CA ALA A 44 23.45 12.43 -16.11
C ALA A 44 23.24 12.25 -14.59
N ALA A 45 23.90 13.07 -13.78
CA ALA A 45 23.73 13.03 -12.32
C ALA A 45 22.34 13.52 -11.90
N GLY A 46 21.88 14.64 -12.46
CA GLY A 46 20.54 15.15 -12.20
C GLY A 46 19.45 14.19 -12.68
N GLN A 47 19.62 13.52 -13.81
CA GLN A 47 18.69 12.51 -14.31
C GLN A 47 18.62 11.30 -13.38
N SER A 48 19.76 10.82 -12.89
CA SER A 48 19.82 9.72 -11.94
C SER A 48 19.08 10.05 -10.64
N ILE A 49 19.29 11.26 -10.11
CA ILE A 49 18.58 11.74 -8.91
C ILE A 49 17.08 11.86 -9.17
N ALA A 50 16.68 12.43 -10.32
CA ALA A 50 15.27 12.60 -10.69
C ALA A 50 14.57 11.24 -10.82
N ASN A 51 15.21 10.26 -11.46
CA ASN A 51 14.68 8.90 -11.60
C ASN A 51 14.55 8.20 -10.22
N SER A 52 15.58 8.33 -9.36
CA SER A 52 15.56 7.78 -8.00
C SER A 52 14.46 8.42 -7.17
N LEU A 53 14.29 9.74 -7.25
CA LEU A 53 13.26 10.46 -6.53
C LEU A 53 11.85 10.10 -7.05
N GLY A 54 11.71 9.95 -8.37
CA GLY A 54 10.46 9.48 -8.99
C GLY A 54 10.08 8.07 -8.56
N ALA A 55 11.06 7.15 -8.54
CA ALA A 55 10.85 5.79 -8.05
C ALA A 55 10.43 5.76 -6.57
N LYS A 56 11.12 6.54 -5.73
CA LYS A 56 10.74 6.68 -4.31
C LYS A 56 9.34 7.26 -4.14
N GLY A 57 8.99 8.29 -4.90
CA GLY A 57 7.64 8.87 -4.88
C GLY A 57 6.56 7.84 -5.25
N ALA A 58 6.81 7.02 -6.27
CA ALA A 58 5.92 5.93 -6.64
C ALA A 58 5.81 4.86 -5.53
N SER A 59 6.93 4.49 -4.91
CA SER A 59 6.95 3.55 -3.78
C SER A 59 6.17 4.07 -2.59
N PHE A 60 6.32 5.33 -2.22
CA PHE A 60 5.54 5.93 -1.13
C PHE A 60 4.04 6.01 -1.44
N ALA A 61 3.66 6.27 -2.70
CA ALA A 61 2.26 6.24 -3.10
C ALA A 61 1.64 4.84 -2.99
N VAL A 62 2.42 3.79 -3.27
CA VAL A 62 1.98 2.40 -3.05
C VAL A 62 1.92 2.08 -1.56
N ALA A 63 2.92 2.48 -0.77
CA ALA A 63 2.95 2.28 0.67
C ALA A 63 1.75 2.95 1.37
N ALA A 64 1.35 4.14 0.92
CA ALA A 64 0.16 4.82 1.43
C ALA A 64 -1.12 3.99 1.17
N ARG A 65 -1.29 3.45 -0.04
CA ARG A 65 -2.43 2.56 -0.35
C ARG A 65 -2.39 1.29 0.49
N ASN A 66 -1.23 0.68 0.65
CA ASN A 66 -1.08 -0.50 1.50
C ASN A 66 -1.49 -0.21 2.95
N ALA A 67 -1.17 0.99 3.46
CA ALA A 67 -1.60 1.43 4.79
C ALA A 67 -3.13 1.62 4.85
N GLU A 68 -3.76 2.19 3.82
CA GLU A 68 -5.22 2.32 3.73
C GLU A 68 -5.91 0.95 3.68
N ASP A 69 -5.35 0.00 2.93
CA ASP A 69 -5.83 -1.39 2.90
C ASP A 69 -5.70 -2.05 4.28
N GLY A 70 -4.59 -1.79 4.99
CA GLY A 70 -4.40 -2.25 6.36
C GLY A 70 -5.42 -1.67 7.34
N ILE A 71 -5.74 -0.39 7.22
CA ILE A 71 -6.79 0.25 8.03
C ILE A 71 -8.15 -0.39 7.73
N SER A 72 -8.46 -0.65 6.47
CA SER A 72 -9.71 -1.31 6.07
C SER A 72 -9.83 -2.72 6.67
N TYR A 73 -8.71 -3.46 6.69
CA TYR A 73 -8.65 -4.76 7.35
C TYR A 73 -8.91 -4.66 8.85
N LEU A 74 -8.29 -3.69 9.53
CA LEU A 74 -8.49 -3.47 10.97
C LEU A 74 -9.93 -3.09 11.29
N GLN A 75 -10.55 -2.23 10.51
CA GLN A 75 -11.95 -1.83 10.69
C GLN A 75 -12.90 -3.03 10.53
N ALA A 76 -12.63 -3.90 9.56
CA ALA A 76 -13.39 -5.13 9.40
C ALA A 76 -13.22 -6.06 10.61
N ALA A 77 -11.99 -6.24 11.11
CA ALA A 77 -11.72 -7.03 12.29
C ALA A 77 -12.38 -6.44 13.55
N GLU A 78 -12.33 -5.12 13.73
CA GLU A 78 -12.98 -4.42 14.84
C GLU A 78 -14.50 -4.67 14.85
N SER A 79 -15.14 -4.57 13.69
CA SER A 79 -16.60 -4.82 13.60
C SER A 79 -16.98 -6.23 14.03
N LEU A 80 -16.17 -7.23 13.66
CA LEU A 80 -16.39 -8.62 14.07
C LEU A 80 -16.15 -8.85 15.56
N LEU A 81 -15.11 -8.21 16.12
CA LEU A 81 -14.83 -8.29 17.54
C LEU A 81 -15.97 -7.67 18.38
N LEU A 82 -16.59 -6.60 17.89
CA LEU A 82 -17.78 -6.00 18.54
C LEU A 82 -18.97 -6.96 18.49
N GLU A 83 -19.19 -7.65 17.38
CA GLU A 83 -20.24 -8.67 17.28
C GLU A 83 -19.99 -9.84 18.24
N MET A 84 -18.77 -10.38 18.28
CA MET A 84 -18.37 -11.43 19.21
C MET A 84 -18.52 -10.99 20.68
N ALA A 85 -18.20 -9.73 21.00
CA ALA A 85 -18.41 -9.17 22.34
C ALA A 85 -19.90 -9.14 22.72
N GLY A 86 -20.78 -8.81 21.77
CA GLY A 86 -22.22 -8.86 21.94
C GLY A 86 -22.71 -10.28 22.24
N LEU A 87 -22.28 -11.26 21.45
CA LEU A 87 -22.60 -12.67 21.64
C LEU A 87 -22.07 -13.20 22.99
N THR A 88 -20.85 -12.83 23.36
CA THR A 88 -20.26 -13.21 24.67
C THR A 88 -21.04 -12.61 25.83
N THR A 89 -21.53 -11.38 25.69
CA THR A 89 -22.39 -10.77 26.71
C THR A 89 -23.70 -11.54 26.85
N ARG A 90 -24.31 -11.94 25.74
CA ARG A 90 -25.53 -12.78 25.77
C ARG A 90 -25.27 -14.15 26.39
N LEU A 91 -24.15 -14.79 26.06
CA LEU A 91 -23.77 -16.06 26.67
C LEU A 91 -23.60 -15.95 28.19
N ARG A 92 -23.04 -14.83 28.67
CA ARG A 92 -22.93 -14.53 30.09
C ARG A 92 -24.30 -14.37 30.76
N GLU A 93 -25.25 -13.70 30.10
CA GLU A 93 -26.64 -13.58 30.62
C GLU A 93 -27.27 -14.93 30.76
N LEU A 94 -27.15 -15.82 29.77
CA LEU A 94 -27.66 -17.20 29.84
C LEU A 94 -27.01 -17.99 30.97
N GLY A 95 -25.69 -17.82 31.17
CA GLY A 95 -24.97 -18.44 32.29
C GLY A 95 -25.51 -17.99 33.68
N ILE A 96 -25.84 -16.69 33.81
CA ILE A 96 -26.46 -16.17 35.03
C ILE A 96 -27.87 -16.78 35.25
N GLN A 97 -28.68 -16.87 34.17
CA GLN A 97 -30.02 -17.50 34.27
C GLN A 97 -29.90 -18.97 34.64
N TYR A 98 -28.96 -19.71 34.04
CA TYR A 98 -28.73 -21.11 34.36
C TYR A 98 -28.18 -21.33 35.76
N SER A 99 -27.55 -20.35 36.40
CA SER A 99 -27.10 -20.44 37.79
C SER A 99 -28.26 -20.68 38.76
N ASN A 100 -29.48 -20.28 38.39
CA ASN A 100 -30.72 -20.51 39.15
C ASN A 100 -31.43 -21.81 38.72
N LYS A 101 -30.73 -22.79 38.19
CA LYS A 101 -31.30 -24.04 37.64
C LYS A 101 -32.20 -24.82 38.59
N ALA A 102 -32.03 -24.66 39.92
CA ALA A 102 -32.90 -25.29 40.91
C ALA A 102 -34.36 -24.80 40.82
N LEU A 103 -34.61 -23.63 40.23
CA LEU A 103 -35.94 -23.04 40.04
C LEU A 103 -36.46 -23.23 38.61
N LEU A 104 -35.66 -23.80 37.71
CA LEU A 104 -35.99 -24.02 36.31
C LEU A 104 -36.45 -25.46 36.06
N SER A 105 -37.46 -25.63 35.21
CA SER A 105 -37.83 -26.96 34.73
C SER A 105 -36.72 -27.57 33.87
N LEU A 106 -36.72 -28.88 33.70
CA LEU A 106 -35.76 -29.55 32.79
C LEU A 106 -35.88 -29.06 31.35
N THR A 107 -37.08 -28.72 30.92
CA THR A 107 -37.32 -28.16 29.60
C THR A 107 -36.70 -26.77 29.45
N ASP A 108 -36.81 -25.90 30.45
CA ASP A 108 -36.20 -24.57 30.43
C ASP A 108 -34.68 -24.64 30.46
N GLN A 109 -34.12 -25.57 31.25
CA GLN A 109 -32.67 -25.82 31.26
C GLN A 109 -32.16 -26.28 29.88
N ALA A 110 -32.89 -27.18 29.22
CA ALA A 110 -32.57 -27.66 27.90
C ALA A 110 -32.64 -26.53 26.86
N ALA A 111 -33.63 -25.65 26.94
CA ALA A 111 -33.77 -24.48 26.07
C ALA A 111 -32.61 -23.48 26.24
N LEU A 112 -32.20 -23.18 27.48
CA LEU A 112 -31.07 -22.30 27.77
C LEU A 112 -29.74 -22.88 27.25
N ASN A 113 -29.56 -24.21 27.40
CA ASN A 113 -28.38 -24.87 26.87
C ASN A 113 -28.32 -24.83 25.32
N ALA A 114 -29.44 -25.07 24.66
CA ALA A 114 -29.52 -25.02 23.21
C ALA A 114 -29.23 -23.60 22.66
N GLU A 115 -29.73 -22.56 23.37
CA GLU A 115 -29.41 -21.17 23.01
C GLU A 115 -27.91 -20.87 23.22
N ALA A 116 -27.33 -21.36 24.33
CA ALA A 116 -25.91 -21.18 24.62
C ALA A 116 -25.02 -21.89 23.60
N GLU A 117 -25.37 -23.11 23.19
CA GLU A 117 -24.69 -23.85 22.12
C GLU A 117 -24.76 -23.11 20.78
N ALA A 118 -25.93 -22.62 20.39
CA ALA A 118 -26.11 -21.87 19.17
C ALA A 118 -25.27 -20.58 19.15
N ILE A 119 -25.14 -19.90 20.29
CA ILE A 119 -24.25 -18.72 20.39
C ILE A 119 -22.76 -19.14 20.30
N GLY A 120 -22.38 -20.26 20.93
CA GLY A 120 -21.04 -20.81 20.80
C GLY A 120 -20.69 -21.11 19.35
N ASP A 121 -21.56 -21.82 18.65
CA ASP A 121 -21.40 -22.13 17.23
C ASP A 121 -21.31 -20.87 16.36
N ALA A 122 -22.05 -19.83 16.70
CA ALA A 122 -22.00 -18.54 16.00
C ALA A 122 -20.63 -17.84 16.21
N ILE A 123 -20.11 -17.85 17.44
CA ILE A 123 -18.77 -17.29 17.75
C ILE A 123 -17.67 -18.07 17.01
N ASP A 124 -17.72 -19.40 17.03
CA ASP A 124 -16.79 -20.25 16.32
C ASP A 124 -16.88 -20.03 14.80
N GLY A 125 -18.11 -19.88 14.29
CA GLY A 125 -18.35 -19.56 12.89
C GLY A 125 -17.74 -18.21 12.47
N ILE A 126 -17.81 -17.20 13.31
CA ILE A 126 -17.14 -15.90 13.08
C ILE A 126 -15.61 -16.08 13.09
N ALA A 127 -15.08 -16.79 14.07
CA ALA A 127 -13.65 -16.97 14.23
C ALA A 127 -13.03 -17.74 13.06
N ASP A 128 -13.70 -18.80 12.58
CA ASP A 128 -13.10 -19.74 11.62
C ASP A 128 -13.40 -19.39 10.15
N ASN A 129 -14.57 -18.84 9.86
CA ASN A 129 -15.05 -18.72 8.48
C ASN A 129 -14.93 -17.33 7.89
N ILE A 130 -14.80 -16.28 8.71
CA ILE A 130 -14.80 -14.92 8.18
C ILE A 130 -13.40 -14.53 7.74
N LYS A 131 -13.30 -14.19 6.45
CA LYS A 131 -12.06 -13.80 5.78
C LYS A 131 -12.20 -12.47 5.07
N PHE A 132 -11.17 -11.65 5.13
CA PHE A 132 -11.01 -10.45 4.32
C PHE A 132 -9.95 -10.70 3.25
N ASN A 133 -10.33 -10.58 1.98
CA ASN A 133 -9.44 -10.86 0.85
C ASN A 133 -8.68 -12.21 0.96
N GLY A 134 -9.39 -13.27 1.43
CA GLY A 134 -8.83 -14.61 1.61
C GLY A 134 -7.98 -14.80 2.87
N LYS A 135 -7.75 -13.76 3.66
CA LYS A 135 -7.07 -13.80 4.95
C LYS A 135 -8.09 -13.85 6.08
N GLN A 136 -7.87 -14.73 7.06
CA GLN A 136 -8.70 -14.81 8.25
C GLN A 136 -8.55 -13.52 9.08
N LEU A 137 -9.68 -12.98 9.56
CA LEU A 137 -9.69 -11.72 10.30
C LEU A 137 -9.46 -11.91 11.80
N VAL A 138 -9.98 -13.02 12.35
CA VAL A 138 -9.93 -13.36 13.77
C VAL A 138 -9.53 -14.83 13.88
N GLY A 139 -8.70 -15.19 14.84
CA GLY A 139 -8.24 -16.56 15.05
C GLY A 139 -6.81 -16.62 15.55
N ALA A 140 -6.25 -17.82 15.70
CA ALA A 140 -4.91 -18.01 16.24
C ALA A 140 -3.85 -17.33 15.35
N ALA A 141 -3.15 -16.34 15.92
CA ALA A 141 -1.92 -15.75 15.39
C ALA A 141 -2.00 -15.20 13.94
N THR A 142 -3.04 -14.43 13.63
CA THR A 142 -3.15 -13.78 12.32
C THR A 142 -2.38 -12.46 12.37
N SER A 143 -1.13 -12.44 11.92
CA SER A 143 -0.40 -11.20 11.68
C SER A 143 -0.34 -10.92 10.18
N ILE A 144 -0.59 -9.68 9.78
CA ILE A 144 -0.44 -9.21 8.40
C ILE A 144 0.73 -8.21 8.36
N SER A 145 1.67 -8.48 7.47
CA SER A 145 2.78 -7.56 7.22
C SER A 145 2.41 -6.64 6.06
N ILE A 146 2.41 -5.34 6.32
CA ILE A 146 2.09 -4.28 5.36
C ILE A 146 3.39 -3.58 4.99
N GLY A 147 3.75 -3.58 3.69
CA GLY A 147 4.92 -2.85 3.18
C GLY A 147 4.70 -1.35 3.28
N ILE A 148 5.56 -0.65 4.01
CA ILE A 148 5.42 0.78 4.32
C ILE A 148 6.48 1.68 3.66
N ASN A 149 7.51 1.09 3.02
CA ASN A 149 8.55 1.86 2.31
C ASN A 149 9.19 1.06 1.18
N ASP A 150 10.12 1.70 0.48
CA ASP A 150 10.91 1.13 -0.63
C ASP A 150 12.10 0.28 -0.16
N ALA A 151 12.45 0.31 1.12
CA ALA A 151 13.53 -0.47 1.71
C ALA A 151 13.10 -1.89 2.12
N GLY A 152 11.82 -2.21 1.98
CA GLY A 152 11.27 -3.53 2.35
C GLY A 152 10.83 -3.62 3.81
N ASP A 153 10.78 -2.49 4.53
CA ASP A 153 10.24 -2.49 5.88
C ASP A 153 8.72 -2.74 5.86
N THR A 154 8.26 -3.52 6.84
CA THR A 154 6.85 -3.86 7.00
C THR A 154 6.36 -3.49 8.39
N ALA A 155 5.13 -2.98 8.46
CA ALA A 155 4.39 -2.92 9.71
C ALA A 155 3.61 -4.20 9.90
N ALA A 156 3.75 -4.85 11.05
CA ALA A 156 2.93 -5.99 11.43
C ALA A 156 1.64 -5.48 12.07
N VAL A 157 0.51 -6.01 11.62
CA VAL A 157 -0.83 -5.75 12.14
C VAL A 157 -1.41 -7.09 12.57
N GLY A 158 -1.73 -7.23 13.87
CA GLY A 158 -2.24 -8.46 14.46
C GLY A 158 -2.35 -8.37 15.96
#